data_0f5bbe45f308614d54db780e200e1d2e
#
_entry.id   0f5bbe45f308614d54db780e200e1d2e
#
_cell.length_a   1.000
_cell.length_b   1.000
_cell.length_c   1.000
_cell.angle_alpha   90.00
_cell.angle_beta   90.00
_cell.angle_gamma   90.00
#
_symmetry.space_group_name_H-M   'P 1'
#
loop_
_entity.id
_entity.type
_entity.pdbx_description
1 polymer ?
#
loop_
_entity_poly.entity_id
_entity_poly.type
_entity_poly.pdbx_seq_one_letter_code
_entity_poly.pdbx_strand_id
1 'polypeptide(L)'
;MNRIFADSYFFFAILNPQDVAHAKAIEFGQRHRGPLATTAWVLSEVADGLASTPRRQVFRQVIEDLEANKANLIVPANAETFEKGVELYHARSDKQWSLTDCISFVVMSEERIAEALTADHHFEQAGFTALLK
;
A
#
# COMPACT_ATOMS: atom_id res chain seq x y z
N MET A 1 16.22 -5.06 -9.10
CA MET A 1 15.52 -5.59 -7.93
C MET A 1 14.03 -5.30 -8.04
N ASN A 2 13.21 -6.31 -7.83
CA ASN A 2 11.76 -6.16 -7.94
C ASN A 2 11.18 -5.34 -6.80
N ARG A 3 10.22 -4.49 -7.13
CA ARG A 3 9.49 -3.74 -6.12
C ARG A 3 8.46 -4.62 -5.41
N ILE A 4 8.19 -4.27 -4.15
CA ILE A 4 7.10 -4.85 -3.35
C ILE A 4 6.09 -3.72 -3.12
N PHE A 5 4.80 -4.03 -3.26
CA PHE A 5 3.77 -3.01 -3.07
C PHE A 5 3.50 -2.80 -1.58
N ALA A 6 3.48 -1.55 -1.14
CA ALA A 6 3.16 -1.20 0.25
C ALA A 6 1.72 -0.69 0.32
N ASP A 7 0.87 -1.45 1.00
CA ASP A 7 -0.52 -1.10 1.27
C ASP A 7 -0.61 -0.27 2.55
N SER A 8 -1.73 0.39 2.78
CA SER A 8 -1.95 1.17 4.00
C SER A 8 -1.78 0.31 5.26
N TYR A 9 -2.12 -0.97 5.18
CA TYR A 9 -1.90 -1.93 6.27
C TYR A 9 -0.46 -1.87 6.79
N PHE A 10 0.51 -1.88 5.88
CA PHE A 10 1.94 -1.84 6.24
C PHE A 10 2.28 -0.53 6.97
N PHE A 11 1.84 0.60 6.42
CA PHE A 11 2.15 1.89 7.01
C PHE A 11 1.55 2.03 8.41
N PHE A 12 0.31 1.62 8.60
CA PHE A 12 -0.31 1.64 9.92
C PHE A 12 0.43 0.70 10.89
N ALA A 13 0.86 -0.46 10.42
CA ALA A 13 1.57 -1.42 11.26
C ALA A 13 2.92 -0.87 11.74
N ILE A 14 3.70 -0.22 10.87
CA ILE A 14 4.99 0.33 11.30
C ILE A 14 4.85 1.60 12.13
N LEU A 15 3.78 2.37 11.92
CA LEU A 15 3.58 3.64 12.63
C LEU A 15 2.91 3.49 13.98
N ASN A 16 2.27 2.35 14.24
CA ASN A 16 1.57 2.13 15.52
C ASN A 16 2.16 0.92 16.24
N PRO A 17 2.98 1.14 17.31
CA PRO A 17 3.55 0.03 18.08
C PRO A 17 2.51 -0.88 18.74
N GLN A 18 1.26 -0.43 18.87
CA GLN A 18 0.18 -1.23 19.44
C GLN A 18 -0.50 -2.13 18.39
N ASP A 19 -0.18 -1.95 17.11
CA ASP A 19 -0.74 -2.78 16.06
C ASP A 19 -0.21 -4.21 16.17
N VAL A 20 -1.10 -5.19 16.03
CA VAL A 20 -0.71 -6.62 16.14
C VAL A 20 0.32 -7.02 15.08
N ALA A 21 0.35 -6.31 13.96
CA ALA A 21 1.29 -6.59 12.87
C ALA A 21 2.59 -5.79 12.99
N HIS A 22 2.74 -4.95 14.03
CA HIS A 22 3.91 -4.07 14.15
C HIS A 22 5.24 -4.80 14.10
N ALA A 23 5.40 -5.84 14.92
CA ALA A 23 6.66 -6.59 15.01
C ALA A 23 7.02 -7.23 13.66
N LYS A 24 6.04 -7.82 12.99
CA LYS A 24 6.24 -8.47 11.69
C LYS A 24 6.61 -7.45 10.62
N ALA A 25 5.96 -6.29 10.61
CA ALA A 25 6.24 -5.22 9.65
C ALA A 25 7.66 -4.65 9.85
N ILE A 26 8.05 -4.43 11.10
CA ILE A 26 9.41 -3.95 11.42
C ILE A 26 10.45 -4.98 11.01
N GLU A 27 10.24 -6.24 11.33
CA GLU A 27 11.15 -7.32 10.95
C GLU A 27 11.32 -7.40 9.44
N PHE A 28 10.23 -7.31 8.71
CA PHE A 28 10.27 -7.33 7.25
C PHE A 28 11.10 -6.15 6.73
N GLY A 29 10.86 -4.95 7.25
CA GLY A 29 11.59 -3.75 6.84
C GLY A 29 13.10 -3.85 7.09
N GLN A 30 13.48 -4.56 8.16
CA GLN A 30 14.90 -4.77 8.46
C GLN A 30 15.57 -5.76 7.51
N ARG A 31 14.82 -6.75 7.01
CA ARG A 31 15.35 -7.78 6.11
C ARG A 31 15.28 -7.38 4.65
N HIS A 32 14.23 -6.66 4.26
CA HIS A 32 14.03 -6.24 2.88
C HIS A 32 14.78 -4.95 2.60
N ARG A 33 15.67 -4.98 1.61
CA ARG A 33 16.49 -3.83 1.22
C ARG A 33 16.08 -3.27 -0.14
N GLY A 34 15.11 -3.88 -0.79
CA GLY A 34 14.69 -3.47 -2.12
C GLY A 34 13.68 -2.34 -2.10
N PRO A 35 13.35 -1.84 -3.30
CA PRO A 35 12.43 -0.71 -3.43
C PRO A 35 10.98 -1.11 -3.18
N LEU A 36 10.18 -0.11 -2.82
CA LEU A 36 8.75 -0.25 -2.62
C LEU A 36 7.99 0.47 -3.74
N ALA A 37 6.74 0.07 -3.94
CA ALA A 37 5.79 0.81 -4.77
C ALA A 37 4.56 1.08 -3.92
N THR A 38 3.96 2.24 -4.10
CA THR A 38 2.69 2.58 -3.48
C THR A 38 1.99 3.60 -4.37
N THR A 39 0.85 4.12 -3.92
CA THR A 39 0.08 5.09 -4.70
C THR A 39 -0.33 6.28 -3.85
N ALA A 40 -0.67 7.39 -4.51
CA ALA A 40 -1.23 8.54 -3.82
C ALA A 40 -2.51 8.18 -3.05
N TRP A 41 -3.31 7.23 -3.54
CA TRP A 41 -4.54 6.79 -2.88
C TRP A 41 -4.25 6.07 -1.57
N VAL A 42 -3.25 5.16 -1.57
CA VAL A 42 -2.81 4.50 -0.33
C VAL A 42 -2.31 5.53 0.67
N LEU A 43 -1.48 6.46 0.22
CA LEU A 43 -0.92 7.50 1.10
C LEU A 43 -2.00 8.43 1.65
N SER A 44 -3.01 8.75 0.86
CA SER A 44 -4.18 9.52 1.32
C SER A 44 -4.91 8.78 2.44
N GLU A 45 -5.10 7.47 2.27
CA GLU A 45 -5.73 6.62 3.28
C GLU A 45 -4.92 6.61 4.58
N VAL A 46 -3.59 6.56 4.48
CA VAL A 46 -2.70 6.63 5.66
C VAL A 46 -2.85 7.97 6.36
N ALA A 47 -2.81 9.07 5.60
CA ALA A 47 -2.97 10.42 6.16
C ALA A 47 -4.32 10.57 6.86
N ASP A 48 -5.39 10.05 6.25
CA ASP A 48 -6.74 10.11 6.82
C ASP A 48 -6.80 9.35 8.15
N GLY A 49 -6.15 8.18 8.22
CA GLY A 49 -6.11 7.40 9.45
C GLY A 49 -5.30 8.05 10.57
N LEU A 50 -4.37 8.94 10.24
CA LEU A 50 -3.56 9.67 11.23
C LEU A 50 -4.15 11.01 11.62
N ALA A 51 -5.11 11.51 10.85
CA ALA A 51 -5.56 12.91 10.92
C ALA A 51 -6.05 13.36 12.31
N SER A 52 -6.74 12.49 13.05
CA SER A 52 -7.26 12.79 14.37
C SER A 52 -6.41 12.23 15.51
N THR A 53 -5.17 11.84 15.22
CA THR A 53 -4.26 11.24 16.20
C THR A 53 -3.09 12.18 16.51
N PRO A 54 -2.35 11.93 17.63
CA PRO A 54 -1.13 12.69 17.92
C PRO A 54 -0.03 12.47 16.86
N ARG A 55 -0.21 11.51 15.96
CA ARG A 55 0.78 11.15 14.94
C ARG A 55 0.53 11.79 13.58
N ARG A 56 -0.41 12.72 13.51
CA ARG A 56 -0.75 13.42 12.27
C ARG A 56 0.49 13.95 11.54
N GLN A 57 1.43 14.55 12.26
CA GLN A 57 2.62 15.16 11.65
C GLN A 57 3.67 14.14 11.19
N VAL A 58 3.56 12.90 11.63
CA VAL A 58 4.47 11.82 11.21
C VAL A 58 4.32 11.52 9.71
N PHE A 59 3.16 11.85 9.14
CA PHE A 59 2.91 11.60 7.72
C PHE A 59 3.96 12.26 6.82
N ARG A 60 4.43 13.47 7.18
CA ARG A 60 5.49 14.15 6.42
C ARG A 60 6.75 13.27 6.33
N GLN A 61 7.13 12.63 7.43
CA GLN A 61 8.30 11.77 7.47
C GLN A 61 8.13 10.54 6.58
N VAL A 62 6.91 9.99 6.53
CA VAL A 62 6.61 8.86 5.64
C VAL A 62 6.88 9.24 4.18
N ILE A 63 6.39 10.41 3.76
CA ILE A 63 6.59 10.91 2.40
C ILE A 63 8.09 11.13 2.12
N GLU A 64 8.79 11.79 3.04
CA GLU A 64 10.21 12.09 2.87
C GLU A 64 11.04 10.80 2.76
N ASP A 65 10.74 9.80 3.60
CA ASP A 65 11.45 8.54 3.57
C ASP A 65 11.22 7.78 2.26
N LEU A 66 9.98 7.79 1.76
CA LEU A 66 9.68 7.15 0.48
C LEU A 66 10.39 7.85 -0.68
N GLU A 67 10.43 9.17 -0.66
CA GLU A 67 11.07 9.95 -1.72
C GLU A 67 12.60 9.91 -1.66
N ALA A 68 13.15 9.61 -0.50
CA ALA A 68 14.62 9.54 -0.33
C ALA A 68 15.24 8.40 -1.13
N ASN A 69 14.51 7.32 -1.35
CA ASN A 69 14.97 6.21 -2.19
C ASN A 69 14.39 6.37 -3.60
N LYS A 70 15.24 6.78 -4.54
CA LYS A 70 14.82 7.05 -5.93
C LYS A 70 14.30 5.81 -6.65
N ALA A 71 14.59 4.61 -6.15
CA ALA A 71 14.09 3.37 -6.73
C ALA A 71 12.65 3.08 -6.31
N ASN A 72 12.13 3.77 -5.27
CA ASN A 72 10.73 3.65 -4.88
C ASN A 72 9.83 4.29 -5.94
N LEU A 73 8.66 3.69 -6.14
CA LEU A 73 7.65 4.20 -7.05
C LEU A 73 6.44 4.69 -6.24
N ILE A 74 6.12 5.97 -6.36
CA ILE A 74 4.88 6.52 -5.82
C ILE A 74 4.05 6.92 -7.02
N VAL A 75 3.01 6.15 -7.33
CA VAL A 75 2.13 6.45 -8.45
C VAL A 75 1.26 7.65 -8.08
N PRO A 76 1.40 8.78 -8.79
CA PRO A 76 0.62 9.98 -8.47
C PRO A 76 -0.85 9.81 -8.81
N ALA A 77 -1.69 10.64 -8.20
CA ALA A 77 -3.11 10.68 -8.53
C ALA A 77 -3.25 11.18 -9.97
N ASN A 78 -3.79 10.34 -10.83
CA ASN A 78 -4.05 10.68 -12.22
C ASN A 78 -5.35 10.05 -12.68
N ALA A 79 -5.94 10.63 -13.72
CA ALA A 79 -7.25 10.19 -14.20
C ALA A 79 -7.24 8.76 -14.75
N GLU A 80 -6.18 8.41 -15.48
CA GLU A 80 -6.11 7.10 -16.12
C GLU A 80 -6.12 5.96 -15.11
N THR A 81 -5.28 6.03 -14.09
CA THR A 81 -5.22 4.99 -13.05
C THR A 81 -6.52 4.94 -12.27
N PHE A 82 -7.09 6.09 -11.94
CA PHE A 82 -8.36 6.16 -11.24
C PHE A 82 -9.47 5.47 -12.04
N GLU A 83 -9.58 5.76 -13.33
CA GLU A 83 -10.61 5.20 -14.19
C GLU A 83 -10.48 3.68 -14.32
N LYS A 84 -9.25 3.18 -14.43
CA LYS A 84 -9.00 1.72 -14.46
C LYS A 84 -9.42 1.06 -13.14
N GLY A 85 -9.17 1.71 -12.01
CA GLY A 85 -9.62 1.24 -10.71
C GLY A 85 -11.13 1.18 -10.62
N VAL A 86 -11.82 2.21 -11.13
CA VAL A 86 -13.29 2.26 -11.15
C VAL A 86 -13.85 1.12 -12.02
N GLU A 87 -13.24 0.86 -13.18
CA GLU A 87 -13.65 -0.26 -14.03
C GLU A 87 -13.54 -1.59 -13.30
N LEU A 88 -12.42 -1.84 -12.62
CA LEU A 88 -12.24 -3.07 -11.86
C LEU A 88 -13.25 -3.17 -10.72
N TYR A 89 -13.48 -2.08 -10.01
CA TYR A 89 -14.46 -2.01 -8.92
C TYR A 89 -15.85 -2.46 -9.40
N HIS A 90 -16.28 -1.97 -10.55
CA HIS A 90 -17.59 -2.34 -11.11
C HIS A 90 -17.60 -3.75 -11.71
N ALA A 91 -16.48 -4.19 -12.29
CA ALA A 91 -16.39 -5.51 -12.90
C ALA A 91 -16.43 -6.64 -11.87
N ARG A 92 -16.03 -6.37 -10.63
CA ARG A 92 -15.99 -7.38 -9.57
C ARG A 92 -16.94 -7.04 -8.44
N SER A 93 -18.22 -6.89 -8.80
CA SER A 93 -19.27 -6.67 -7.81
C SER A 93 -19.49 -7.87 -6.88
N ASP A 94 -18.92 -9.03 -7.22
CA ASP A 94 -18.89 -10.22 -6.37
C ASP A 94 -17.90 -10.11 -5.22
N LYS A 95 -17.04 -9.07 -5.21
CA LYS A 95 -16.02 -8.86 -4.17
C LYS A 95 -16.36 -7.63 -3.33
N GLN A 96 -15.76 -7.60 -2.13
CA GLN A 96 -15.89 -6.45 -1.24
C GLN A 96 -14.65 -5.56 -1.28
N TRP A 97 -13.94 -5.58 -2.39
CA TRP A 97 -12.74 -4.75 -2.57
C TRP A 97 -13.12 -3.28 -2.57
N SER A 98 -12.38 -2.48 -1.81
CA SER A 98 -12.55 -1.03 -1.85
C SER A 98 -12.02 -0.49 -3.17
N LEU A 99 -12.37 0.77 -3.48
CA LEU A 99 -11.82 1.41 -4.67
C LEU A 99 -10.29 1.55 -4.55
N THR A 100 -9.79 1.86 -3.36
CA THR A 100 -8.34 1.92 -3.12
C THR A 100 -7.69 0.56 -3.40
N ASP A 101 -8.30 -0.53 -2.95
CA ASP A 101 -7.82 -1.88 -3.27
C ASP A 101 -7.76 -2.10 -4.78
N CYS A 102 -8.82 -1.76 -5.49
CA CYS A 102 -8.89 -1.95 -6.94
C CYS A 102 -7.82 -1.15 -7.66
N ILE A 103 -7.57 0.08 -7.24
CA ILE A 103 -6.50 0.92 -7.80
C ILE A 103 -5.14 0.27 -7.54
N SER A 104 -4.94 -0.24 -6.32
CA SER A 104 -3.70 -0.94 -5.97
C SER A 104 -3.49 -2.16 -6.87
N PHE A 105 -4.54 -2.95 -7.10
CA PHE A 105 -4.46 -4.14 -7.96
C PHE A 105 -4.13 -3.78 -9.40
N VAL A 106 -4.70 -2.70 -9.92
CA VAL A 106 -4.39 -2.21 -11.27
C VAL A 106 -2.90 -1.85 -11.36
N VAL A 107 -2.40 -1.08 -10.40
CA VAL A 107 -1.00 -0.67 -10.38
C VAL A 107 -0.08 -1.88 -10.26
N MET A 108 -0.38 -2.81 -9.36
CA MET A 108 0.45 -4.01 -9.19
C MET A 108 0.51 -4.82 -10.48
N SER A 109 -0.62 -4.96 -11.17
CA SER A 109 -0.65 -5.70 -12.44
C SER A 109 0.14 -5.00 -13.52
N GLU A 110 0.01 -3.69 -13.65
CA GLU A 110 0.72 -2.92 -14.67
C GLU A 110 2.23 -2.90 -14.43
N GLU A 111 2.64 -2.84 -13.17
CA GLU A 111 4.06 -2.80 -12.78
C GLU A 111 4.65 -4.19 -12.58
N ARG A 112 3.85 -5.24 -12.79
CA ARG A 112 4.26 -6.64 -12.63
C ARG A 112 4.78 -6.93 -11.23
N ILE A 113 4.06 -6.43 -10.23
CA ILE A 113 4.38 -6.66 -8.83
C ILE A 113 3.46 -7.76 -8.32
N ALA A 114 4.04 -8.82 -7.77
CA ALA A 114 3.29 -9.98 -7.30
C ALA A 114 3.08 -10.00 -5.78
N GLU A 115 3.87 -9.23 -5.03
CA GLU A 115 3.90 -9.29 -3.57
C GLU A 115 3.53 -7.96 -2.96
N ALA A 116 2.72 -8.01 -1.89
CA ALA A 116 2.28 -6.81 -1.18
C ALA A 116 2.52 -6.93 0.31
N LEU A 117 2.92 -5.82 0.92
CA LEU A 117 3.07 -5.68 2.37
C LEU A 117 1.70 -5.42 2.98
N THR A 118 0.98 -6.49 3.20
CA THR A 118 -0.37 -6.48 3.75
C THR A 118 -0.68 -7.86 4.32
N ALA A 119 -1.70 -7.94 5.17
CA ALA A 119 -2.30 -9.20 5.59
C ALA A 119 -3.75 -9.30 5.10
N ASP A 120 -4.21 -8.33 4.32
CA ASP A 120 -5.58 -8.27 3.83
C ASP A 120 -5.81 -9.37 2.78
N HIS A 121 -6.81 -10.23 3.05
CA HIS A 121 -7.15 -11.33 2.16
C HIS A 121 -7.64 -10.87 0.79
N HIS A 122 -8.05 -9.61 0.64
CA HIS A 122 -8.46 -9.06 -0.65
C HIS A 122 -7.33 -9.15 -1.68
N PHE A 123 -6.09 -8.93 -1.25
CA PHE A 123 -4.93 -9.05 -2.13
C PHE A 123 -4.74 -10.48 -2.62
N GLU A 124 -4.97 -11.45 -1.72
CA GLU A 124 -4.89 -12.88 -2.10
C GLU A 124 -6.00 -13.26 -3.08
N GLN A 125 -7.21 -12.74 -2.87
CA GLN A 125 -8.32 -12.97 -3.78
C GLN A 125 -8.01 -12.44 -5.19
N ALA A 126 -7.25 -11.37 -5.28
CA ALA A 126 -6.84 -10.77 -6.55
C ALA A 126 -5.64 -11.46 -7.20
N GLY A 127 -5.05 -12.47 -6.53
CA GLY A 127 -3.95 -13.26 -7.08
C GLY A 127 -2.58 -12.83 -6.62
N PHE A 128 -2.47 -11.96 -5.62
CA PHE A 128 -1.19 -11.48 -5.11
C PHE A 128 -0.82 -12.20 -3.81
N THR A 129 0.46 -12.13 -3.45
CA THR A 129 0.95 -12.70 -2.19
C THR A 129 0.93 -11.64 -1.10
N ALA A 130 0.27 -11.95 0.01
CA ALA A 130 0.22 -11.07 1.20
C ALA A 130 1.36 -11.45 2.14
N LEU A 131 2.37 -10.59 2.24
CA LEU A 131 3.62 -10.90 2.95
C LEU A 131 3.52 -10.78 4.48
N LEU A 132 2.52 -10.06 4.98
CA LEU A 132 2.36 -9.85 6.43
C LEU A 132 1.30 -10.77 7.05
N LYS A 133 0.85 -11.72 6.30
CA LYS A 133 -0.13 -12.68 6.79
C LYS A 133 0.47 -13.74 7.72
#